data_47ff32ed6fd8ff1f54ea07aa9134bf41
#
_entry.id   47ff32ed6fd8ff1f54ea07aa9134bf41
#
_cell.length_a   1.000
_cell.length_b   1.000
_cell.length_c   1.000
_cell.angle_alpha   90.00
_cell.angle_beta   90.00
_cell.angle_gamma   90.00
#
_symmetry.space_group_name_H-M   'P 1'
#
loop_
_entity.id
_entity.type
_entity.pdbx_description
1 polymer ?
#
loop_
_entity_poly.entity_id
_entity_poly.type
_entity_poly.pdbx_seq_one_letter_code
_entity_poly.pdbx_strand_id
1 'polypeptide(L)'
;MRIWINIKKVLIIFLSLFIVFFSLSAPYSTRNIDKLAYVLALGLDIGNSNTLKLSVQLAKPSNGSNGSSGTAYEKIVNSVECASIETGISLLNSYISRRLDLSHCKAIVISEKLAQKGVSEYMYTLLSSPRTSPHANIIISKIPSEDFLNIASPELEDLPSRFYEITLASNEYTSYTQNVILTSMVVTMSAPSIGGVSVMSRNLLRTLRRCTIPLVPRRMES
;
A
#
# COMPACT_ATOMS: atom_id res chain seq x y z
N MET A 1 -24.99 -1.19 62.59
CA MET A 1 -24.07 -0.09 62.23
C MET A 1 -22.67 -0.56 61.82
N ARG A 2 -22.00 -1.46 62.50
CA ARG A 2 -20.66 -2.00 62.15
C ARG A 2 -20.59 -2.73 60.78
N ILE A 3 -21.61 -3.50 60.42
CA ILE A 3 -21.65 -4.26 59.17
C ILE A 3 -21.65 -3.31 57.93
N TRP A 4 -22.39 -2.22 58.02
CA TRP A 4 -22.51 -1.22 56.94
C TRP A 4 -21.20 -0.46 56.68
N ILE A 5 -20.41 -0.23 57.75
CA ILE A 5 -19.07 0.39 57.65
C ILE A 5 -18.07 -0.56 56.97
N ASN A 6 -18.15 -1.87 57.26
CA ASN A 6 -17.28 -2.85 56.65
C ASN A 6 -17.59 -3.06 55.15
N ILE A 7 -18.87 -3.02 54.75
CA ILE A 7 -19.28 -3.10 53.35
C ILE A 7 -18.73 -1.90 52.55
N LYS A 8 -18.82 -0.68 53.10
CA LYS A 8 -18.25 0.50 52.46
C LYS A 8 -16.73 0.41 52.26
N LYS A 9 -16.01 -0.11 53.26
CA LYS A 9 -14.55 -0.30 53.17
C LYS A 9 -14.19 -1.31 52.10
N VAL A 10 -14.89 -2.43 52.01
CA VAL A 10 -14.68 -3.46 50.98
C VAL A 10 -14.96 -2.89 49.60
N LEU A 11 -16.02 -2.12 49.44
CA LEU A 11 -16.39 -1.48 48.18
C LEU A 11 -15.32 -0.48 47.72
N ILE A 12 -14.77 0.32 48.64
CA ILE A 12 -13.69 1.27 48.33
C ILE A 12 -12.42 0.55 47.91
N ILE A 13 -12.06 -0.54 48.60
CA ILE A 13 -10.89 -1.36 48.24
C ILE A 13 -11.08 -1.98 46.86
N PHE A 14 -12.24 -2.54 46.57
CA PHE A 14 -12.55 -3.13 45.28
C PHE A 14 -12.51 -2.08 44.15
N LEU A 15 -13.07 -0.89 44.39
CA LEU A 15 -13.03 0.22 43.43
C LEU A 15 -11.58 0.69 43.16
N SER A 16 -10.79 0.80 44.24
CA SER A 16 -9.38 1.17 44.13
C SER A 16 -8.59 0.13 43.31
N LEU A 17 -8.80 -1.17 43.58
CA LEU A 17 -8.16 -2.25 42.84
C LEU A 17 -8.56 -2.25 41.35
N PHE A 18 -9.83 -1.96 41.08
CA PHE A 18 -10.34 -1.86 39.72
C PHE A 18 -9.71 -0.69 38.95
N ILE A 19 -9.55 0.47 39.57
CA ILE A 19 -8.89 1.63 38.95
C ILE A 19 -7.41 1.32 38.67
N VAL A 20 -6.71 0.69 39.59
CA VAL A 20 -5.30 0.28 39.41
C VAL A 20 -5.17 -0.72 38.25
N PHE A 21 -6.04 -1.72 38.20
CA PHE A 21 -6.06 -2.72 37.12
C PHE A 21 -6.30 -2.06 35.76
N PHE A 22 -7.22 -1.12 35.66
CA PHE A 22 -7.52 -0.39 34.43
C PHE A 22 -6.36 0.54 33.99
N SER A 23 -5.66 1.14 34.96
CA SER A 23 -4.49 1.99 34.70
C SER A 23 -3.28 1.22 34.19
N LEU A 24 -3.09 -0.04 34.63
CA LEU A 24 -2.01 -0.89 34.14
C LEU A 24 -2.31 -1.51 32.75
N SER A 25 -3.57 -1.55 32.35
CA SER A 25 -4.01 -2.14 31.06
C SER A 25 -3.90 -1.18 29.87
N ALA A 26 -3.46 0.06 30.07
CA ALA A 26 -3.27 1.01 28.97
C ALA A 26 -2.07 0.55 28.09
N PRO A 27 -2.30 0.12 26.84
CA PRO A 27 -1.20 -0.27 25.97
C PRO A 27 -0.38 0.98 25.62
N TYR A 28 0.82 1.08 26.16
CA TYR A 28 1.82 2.09 25.76
C TYR A 28 2.35 1.80 24.35
N SER A 29 1.46 1.86 23.35
CA SER A 29 1.86 1.76 21.95
C SER A 29 1.97 3.16 21.33
N THR A 30 2.80 4.02 21.89
CA THR A 30 3.21 5.25 21.22
C THR A 30 4.17 4.90 20.09
N ARG A 31 3.62 4.63 18.90
CA ARG A 31 4.45 4.54 17.69
C ARG A 31 4.95 5.94 17.37
N ASN A 32 6.26 6.14 17.46
CA ASN A 32 6.87 7.38 17.01
C ASN A 32 6.66 7.50 15.50
N ILE A 33 5.77 8.37 15.09
CA ILE A 33 5.40 8.65 13.68
C ILE A 33 6.62 9.10 12.88
N ASP A 34 7.55 9.78 13.52
CA ASP A 34 8.80 10.29 12.91
C ASP A 34 9.75 9.17 12.41
N LYS A 35 9.56 7.94 12.88
CA LYS A 35 10.38 6.76 12.49
C LYS A 35 9.76 5.97 11.34
N LEU A 36 8.62 6.40 10.81
CA LEU A 36 7.94 5.74 9.71
C LEU A 36 8.28 6.40 8.37
N ALA A 37 8.46 5.57 7.34
CA ALA A 37 8.51 5.97 5.95
C ALA A 37 7.24 5.46 5.25
N TYR A 38 6.38 6.37 4.87
CA TYR A 38 5.13 6.01 4.23
C TYR A 38 5.37 5.64 2.77
N VAL A 39 4.99 4.41 2.42
CA VAL A 39 5.02 3.93 1.05
C VAL A 39 3.80 4.47 0.32
N LEU A 40 4.01 5.22 -0.76
CA LEU A 40 2.94 5.78 -1.60
C LEU A 40 2.48 4.79 -2.65
N ALA A 41 3.43 4.11 -3.28
CA ALA A 41 3.15 3.07 -4.26
C ALA A 41 4.14 1.90 -4.12
N LEU A 42 3.64 0.70 -4.42
CA LEU A 42 4.37 -0.55 -4.38
C LEU A 42 4.45 -1.11 -5.79
N GLY A 43 5.64 -1.51 -6.23
CA GLY A 43 5.87 -2.16 -7.51
C GLY A 43 6.23 -3.63 -7.35
N LEU A 44 5.64 -4.48 -8.18
CA LEU A 44 5.86 -5.92 -8.21
C LEU A 44 6.28 -6.34 -9.62
N ASP A 45 7.47 -6.94 -9.72
CA ASP A 45 8.07 -7.43 -10.96
C ASP A 45 8.65 -8.83 -10.81
N ILE A 46 8.95 -9.46 -11.93
CA ILE A 46 9.78 -10.66 -11.95
C ILE A 46 11.25 -10.22 -11.90
N GLY A 47 11.98 -10.68 -10.88
CA GLY A 47 13.43 -10.50 -10.75
C GLY A 47 14.25 -11.41 -11.68
N ASN A 48 15.58 -11.25 -11.66
CA ASN A 48 16.50 -11.91 -12.58
C ASN A 48 16.47 -13.45 -12.50
N SER A 49 16.34 -14.02 -11.32
CA SER A 49 16.32 -15.49 -11.10
C SER A 49 14.91 -16.03 -10.91
N ASN A 50 13.92 -15.44 -11.61
CA ASN A 50 12.50 -15.78 -11.42
C ASN A 50 12.00 -15.53 -9.99
N THR A 51 12.72 -14.72 -9.23
CA THR A 51 12.37 -14.20 -7.92
C THR A 51 11.38 -13.03 -8.07
N LEU A 52 10.89 -12.52 -6.96
CA LEU A 52 10.09 -11.28 -6.93
C LEU A 52 11.04 -10.09 -6.85
N LYS A 53 10.85 -9.09 -7.72
CA LYS A 53 11.45 -7.77 -7.56
C LYS A 53 10.42 -6.83 -6.96
N LEU A 54 10.69 -6.36 -5.75
CA LEU A 54 9.85 -5.45 -4.99
C LEU A 54 10.42 -4.04 -5.08
N SER A 55 9.60 -3.09 -5.53
CA SER A 55 9.97 -1.66 -5.61
C SER A 55 9.02 -0.85 -4.74
N VAL A 56 9.53 0.12 -4.01
CA VAL A 56 8.74 1.00 -3.15
C VAL A 56 9.00 2.46 -3.51
N GLN A 57 7.94 3.23 -3.64
CA GLN A 57 8.01 4.68 -3.82
C GLN A 57 7.68 5.36 -2.50
N LEU A 58 8.61 6.21 -2.04
CA LEU A 58 8.50 6.98 -0.80
C LEU A 58 8.38 8.47 -1.11
N ALA A 59 7.63 9.20 -0.29
CA ALA A 59 7.66 10.65 -0.27
C ALA A 59 8.63 11.13 0.82
N LYS A 60 9.60 11.93 0.42
CA LYS A 60 10.48 12.67 1.33
C LYS A 60 10.04 14.12 1.35
N PRO A 61 9.66 14.68 2.51
CA PRO A 61 9.44 16.12 2.60
C PRO A 61 10.74 16.86 2.25
N SER A 62 10.71 17.69 1.24
CA SER A 62 11.82 18.55 0.91
C SER A 62 11.58 19.90 1.57
N ASN A 63 12.52 20.35 2.39
CA ASN A 63 12.52 21.71 2.90
C ASN A 63 12.87 22.62 1.73
N GLY A 64 11.85 23.16 1.05
CA GLY A 64 12.04 24.15 0.01
C GLY A 64 12.80 25.36 0.56
N SER A 65 14.05 25.51 0.17
CA SER A 65 14.94 26.60 0.62
C SER A 65 14.63 27.96 -0.03
N ASN A 66 13.56 28.11 -0.78
CA ASN A 66 13.17 29.36 -1.41
C ASN A 66 11.69 29.67 -1.16
N GLY A 67 11.38 30.32 -0.03
CA GLY A 67 10.25 31.25 0.19
C GLY A 67 8.85 30.94 -0.36
N SER A 68 8.64 29.82 -0.99
CA SER A 68 7.36 29.36 -1.51
C SER A 68 6.71 28.43 -0.48
N SER A 69 5.52 28.77 -0.04
CA SER A 69 4.75 28.07 1.02
C SER A 69 4.26 26.67 0.64
N GLY A 70 4.85 26.01 -0.34
CA GLY A 70 4.56 24.65 -0.75
C GLY A 70 5.63 23.68 -0.23
N THR A 71 5.23 22.67 0.52
CA THR A 71 6.10 21.54 0.84
C THR A 71 6.30 20.72 -0.45
N ALA A 72 7.40 20.96 -1.16
CA ALA A 72 7.78 20.11 -2.28
C ALA A 72 8.14 18.71 -1.74
N TYR A 73 7.63 17.67 -2.36
CA TYR A 73 7.95 16.29 -2.01
C TYR A 73 8.91 15.69 -3.05
N GLU A 74 10.06 15.25 -2.60
CA GLU A 74 10.98 14.47 -3.41
C GLU A 74 10.55 13.00 -3.39
N LYS A 75 10.40 12.39 -4.56
CA LYS A 75 10.12 10.96 -4.65
C LYS A 75 11.42 10.17 -4.61
N ILE A 76 11.43 9.10 -3.84
CA ILE A 76 12.53 8.14 -3.78
C ILE A 76 11.97 6.78 -4.14
N VAL A 77 12.56 6.10 -5.12
CA VAL A 77 12.22 4.72 -5.48
C VAL A 77 13.37 3.82 -5.09
N ASN A 78 13.08 2.81 -4.29
CA ASN A 78 14.03 1.77 -3.90
C ASN A 78 13.50 0.42 -4.34
N SER A 79 14.37 -0.46 -4.83
CA SER A 79 14.00 -1.80 -5.26
C SER A 79 14.91 -2.86 -4.67
N VAL A 80 14.37 -4.08 -4.51
CA VAL A 80 15.10 -5.25 -4.02
C VAL A 80 14.56 -6.51 -4.67
N GLU A 81 15.44 -7.47 -4.91
CA GLU A 81 15.05 -8.83 -5.30
C GLU A 81 14.90 -9.70 -4.05
N CYS A 82 13.79 -10.44 -3.97
CA CYS A 82 13.42 -11.21 -2.79
C CYS A 82 12.58 -12.45 -3.16
N ALA A 83 12.45 -13.37 -2.22
CA ALA A 83 11.62 -14.56 -2.39
C ALA A 83 10.12 -14.27 -2.12
N SER A 84 9.83 -13.33 -1.22
CA SER A 84 8.46 -12.94 -0.84
C SER A 84 8.36 -11.44 -0.56
N ILE A 85 7.14 -10.92 -0.53
CA ILE A 85 6.88 -9.50 -0.20
C ILE A 85 7.42 -9.16 1.19
N GLU A 86 7.19 -10.02 2.18
CA GLU A 86 7.63 -9.78 3.56
C GLU A 86 9.16 -9.76 3.67
N THR A 87 9.83 -10.68 2.99
CA THR A 87 11.29 -10.70 2.91
C THR A 87 11.80 -9.43 2.23
N GLY A 88 11.16 -8.99 1.16
CA GLY A 88 11.51 -7.75 0.45
C GLY A 88 11.35 -6.52 1.34
N ILE A 89 10.25 -6.40 2.06
CA ILE A 89 10.03 -5.30 3.03
C ILE A 89 11.08 -5.35 4.14
N SER A 90 11.44 -6.53 4.64
CA SER A 90 12.46 -6.69 5.68
C SER A 90 13.84 -6.28 5.18
N LEU A 91 14.21 -6.67 3.96
CA LEU A 91 15.45 -6.25 3.32
C LEU A 91 15.49 -4.74 3.09
N LEU A 92 14.41 -4.14 2.59
CA LEU A 92 14.31 -2.68 2.42
C LEU A 92 14.45 -1.95 3.78
N ASN A 93 13.85 -2.47 4.84
CA ASN A 93 13.98 -1.91 6.19
C ASN A 93 15.41 -2.00 6.74
N SER A 94 16.27 -2.89 6.22
CA SER A 94 17.64 -3.04 6.71
C SER A 94 18.56 -1.89 6.27
N TYR A 95 18.26 -1.23 5.15
CA TYR A 95 19.07 -0.12 4.65
C TYR A 95 18.33 1.22 4.54
N ILE A 96 17.00 1.23 4.72
CA ILE A 96 16.25 2.47 4.86
C ILE A 96 16.25 2.85 6.34
N SER A 97 16.64 4.09 6.66
CA SER A 97 16.76 4.58 8.05
C SER A 97 15.44 4.67 8.81
N ARG A 98 14.31 4.41 8.16
CA ARG A 98 12.96 4.46 8.71
C ARG A 98 12.21 3.18 8.38
N ARG A 99 11.27 2.78 9.23
CA ARG A 99 10.43 1.60 9.01
C ARG A 99 9.37 1.89 7.95
N LEU A 100 9.30 1.04 6.93
CA LEU A 100 8.28 1.11 5.88
C LEU A 100 6.88 0.85 6.43
N ASP A 101 5.95 1.70 6.06
CA ASP A 101 4.53 1.56 6.38
C ASP A 101 3.70 1.67 5.10
N LEU A 102 2.96 0.61 4.78
CA LEU A 102 2.13 0.50 3.59
C LEU A 102 0.67 0.90 3.85
N SER A 103 0.33 1.36 5.05
CA SER A 103 -1.04 1.76 5.40
C SER A 103 -1.57 2.91 4.53
N HIS A 104 -0.67 3.73 4.02
CA HIS A 104 -0.96 4.84 3.12
C HIS A 104 -0.68 4.53 1.65
N CYS A 105 -0.39 3.26 1.31
CA CYS A 105 -0.17 2.84 -0.08
C CYS A 105 -1.43 3.10 -0.93
N LYS A 106 -1.28 3.91 -1.98
CA LYS A 106 -2.37 4.30 -2.87
C LYS A 106 -2.44 3.45 -4.13
N ALA A 107 -1.30 2.93 -4.58
CA ALA A 107 -1.21 2.13 -5.80
C ALA A 107 -0.29 0.93 -5.63
N ILE A 108 -0.69 -0.20 -6.20
CA ILE A 108 0.11 -1.40 -6.36
C ILE A 108 0.28 -1.62 -7.86
N VAL A 109 1.50 -1.41 -8.33
CA VAL A 109 1.87 -1.53 -9.74
C VAL A 109 2.43 -2.91 -10.00
N ILE A 110 1.83 -3.65 -10.92
CA ILE A 110 2.22 -5.01 -11.27
C ILE A 110 2.66 -5.00 -12.73
N SER A 111 3.85 -5.55 -13.03
CA SER A 111 4.26 -5.69 -14.43
C SER A 111 3.39 -6.72 -15.16
N GLU A 112 3.16 -6.50 -16.45
CA GLU A 112 2.40 -7.41 -17.29
C GLU A 112 2.96 -8.83 -17.25
N LYS A 113 4.29 -8.98 -17.22
CA LYS A 113 4.97 -10.27 -17.14
C LYS A 113 4.60 -11.03 -15.86
N LEU A 114 4.59 -10.35 -14.71
CA LEU A 114 4.19 -10.97 -13.44
C LEU A 114 2.69 -11.26 -13.42
N ALA A 115 1.87 -10.37 -13.98
CA ALA A 115 0.43 -10.57 -14.08
C ALA A 115 0.05 -11.80 -14.91
N GLN A 116 0.78 -12.08 -16.00
CA GLN A 116 0.61 -13.27 -16.83
C GLN A 116 1.02 -14.56 -16.11
N LYS A 117 2.04 -14.50 -15.25
CA LYS A 117 2.52 -15.64 -14.47
C LYS A 117 1.55 -16.02 -13.34
N GLY A 118 0.83 -15.05 -12.81
CA GLY A 118 -0.12 -15.20 -11.71
C GLY A 118 0.23 -14.32 -10.52
N VAL A 119 -0.77 -13.65 -9.97
CA VAL A 119 -0.60 -12.66 -8.89
C VAL A 119 -1.40 -12.99 -7.63
N SER A 120 -2.17 -14.07 -7.64
CA SER A 120 -3.09 -14.41 -6.55
C SER A 120 -2.39 -14.45 -5.19
N GLU A 121 -1.28 -15.15 -5.10
CA GLU A 121 -0.51 -15.32 -3.87
C GLU A 121 -0.06 -13.96 -3.30
N TYR A 122 0.44 -13.08 -4.16
CA TYR A 122 0.89 -11.75 -3.76
C TYR A 122 -0.26 -10.87 -3.26
N MET A 123 -1.42 -10.95 -3.93
CA MET A 123 -2.60 -10.17 -3.54
C MET A 123 -3.17 -10.63 -2.21
N TYR A 124 -3.23 -11.95 -1.97
CA TYR A 124 -3.64 -12.51 -0.67
C TYR A 124 -2.67 -12.10 0.44
N THR A 125 -1.36 -12.17 0.20
CA THR A 125 -0.33 -11.76 1.16
C THR A 125 -0.48 -10.28 1.53
N LEU A 126 -0.67 -9.42 0.54
CA LEU A 126 -0.85 -7.98 0.77
C LEU A 126 -2.14 -7.67 1.55
N LEU A 127 -3.25 -8.32 1.19
CA LEU A 127 -4.52 -8.10 1.89
C LEU A 127 -4.51 -8.64 3.32
N SER A 128 -3.81 -9.75 3.57
CA SER A 128 -3.67 -10.35 4.90
C SER A 128 -2.79 -9.52 5.84
N SER A 129 -1.96 -8.65 5.29
CA SER A 129 -1.09 -7.79 6.09
C SER A 129 -1.87 -6.61 6.68
N PRO A 130 -1.92 -6.46 8.02
CA PRO A 130 -2.64 -5.35 8.66
C PRO A 130 -1.99 -3.97 8.40
N ARG A 131 -0.84 -3.95 7.75
CA ARG A 131 -0.09 -2.74 7.42
C ARG A 131 -0.30 -2.29 5.98
N THR A 132 -1.03 -3.03 5.18
CA THR A 132 -1.32 -2.69 3.78
C THR A 132 -2.69 -2.07 3.68
N SER A 133 -2.81 -1.01 2.89
CA SER A 133 -4.11 -0.39 2.61
C SER A 133 -4.98 -1.34 1.77
N PRO A 134 -6.16 -1.78 2.24
CA PRO A 134 -7.06 -2.62 1.46
C PRO A 134 -7.69 -1.88 0.27
N HIS A 135 -7.62 -0.55 0.30
CA HIS A 135 -8.13 0.34 -0.74
C HIS A 135 -7.05 0.77 -1.75
N ALA A 136 -5.85 0.17 -1.70
CA ALA A 136 -4.83 0.43 -2.69
C ALA A 136 -5.32 0.02 -4.08
N ASN A 137 -5.11 0.90 -5.07
CA ASN A 137 -5.51 0.66 -6.45
C ASN A 137 -4.51 -0.25 -7.15
N ILE A 138 -5.01 -1.16 -7.98
CA ILE A 138 -4.17 -2.08 -8.76
C ILE A 138 -3.96 -1.50 -10.16
N ILE A 139 -2.70 -1.41 -10.56
CA ILE A 139 -2.26 -0.92 -11.86
C ILE A 139 -1.47 -2.03 -12.56
N ILE A 140 -1.81 -2.35 -13.79
CA ILE A 140 -0.98 -3.23 -14.63
C ILE A 140 -0.16 -2.37 -15.57
N SER A 141 1.16 -2.53 -15.48
CA SER A 141 2.12 -1.78 -16.30
C SER A 141 2.75 -2.66 -17.37
N LYS A 142 2.84 -2.16 -18.60
CA LYS A 142 3.58 -2.82 -19.70
C LYS A 142 5.10 -2.70 -19.54
N ILE A 143 5.54 -1.66 -18.85
CA ILE A 143 6.95 -1.47 -18.49
C ILE A 143 7.21 -2.05 -17.10
N PRO A 144 8.47 -2.29 -16.72
CA PRO A 144 8.83 -2.69 -15.37
C PRO A 144 8.21 -1.73 -14.34
N SER A 145 7.76 -2.26 -13.20
CA SER A 145 7.07 -1.44 -12.19
C SER A 145 7.99 -0.38 -11.59
N GLU A 146 9.28 -0.65 -11.46
CA GLU A 146 10.27 0.33 -11.02
C GLU A 146 10.37 1.51 -11.98
N ASP A 147 10.43 1.26 -13.29
CA ASP A 147 10.46 2.30 -14.31
C ASP A 147 9.17 3.11 -14.29
N PHE A 148 8.02 2.43 -14.14
CA PHE A 148 6.74 3.11 -14.00
C PHE A 148 6.73 4.05 -12.79
N LEU A 149 7.19 3.60 -11.62
CA LEU A 149 7.27 4.41 -10.41
C LEU A 149 8.21 5.61 -10.56
N ASN A 150 9.28 5.44 -11.35
CA ASN A 150 10.22 6.53 -11.66
C ASN A 150 9.64 7.56 -12.62
N ILE A 151 8.85 7.13 -13.61
CA ILE A 151 8.23 8.01 -14.60
C ILE A 151 7.00 8.71 -14.01
N ALA A 152 6.21 8.02 -13.18
CA ALA A 152 5.01 8.56 -12.56
C ALA A 152 5.35 9.78 -11.69
N SER A 153 5.39 10.95 -12.32
CA SER A 153 5.66 12.24 -11.71
C SER A 153 4.47 13.14 -11.93
N PRO A 154 3.88 13.68 -10.87
CA PRO A 154 2.83 14.67 -11.02
C PRO A 154 3.44 15.98 -11.54
N GLU A 155 3.09 16.38 -12.76
CA GLU A 155 3.43 17.71 -13.26
C GLU A 155 2.50 18.80 -12.68
N LEU A 156 1.26 18.41 -12.33
CA LEU A 156 0.23 19.30 -11.82
C LEU A 156 -0.04 19.19 -10.31
N GLU A 157 0.46 18.15 -9.66
CA GLU A 157 0.15 17.88 -8.26
C GLU A 157 1.43 17.80 -7.42
N ASP A 158 1.50 18.55 -6.35
CA ASP A 158 2.66 18.57 -5.45
C ASP A 158 2.88 17.24 -4.71
N LEU A 159 1.81 16.43 -4.56
CA LEU A 159 1.81 15.17 -3.84
C LEU A 159 1.70 13.97 -4.79
N PRO A 160 2.72 13.09 -4.87
CA PRO A 160 2.64 11.88 -5.70
C PRO A 160 1.47 10.95 -5.36
N SER A 161 1.03 10.92 -4.09
CA SER A 161 -0.14 10.12 -3.68
C SER A 161 -1.43 10.58 -4.35
N ARG A 162 -1.60 11.89 -4.49
CA ARG A 162 -2.77 12.50 -5.10
C ARG A 162 -2.83 12.23 -6.62
N PHE A 163 -1.66 12.17 -7.25
CA PHE A 163 -1.56 11.77 -8.66
C PHE A 163 -2.20 10.40 -8.90
N TYR A 164 -1.89 9.40 -8.07
CA TYR A 164 -2.50 8.07 -8.20
C TYR A 164 -4.01 8.09 -7.96
N GLU A 165 -4.48 8.85 -6.97
CA GLU A 165 -5.91 8.99 -6.68
C GLU A 165 -6.66 9.60 -7.86
N ILE A 166 -6.19 10.73 -8.38
CA ILE A 166 -6.85 11.45 -9.48
C ILE A 166 -6.79 10.66 -10.78
N THR A 167 -5.62 10.10 -11.12
CA THR A 167 -5.45 9.36 -12.38
C THR A 167 -6.32 8.10 -12.40
N LEU A 168 -6.49 7.44 -11.27
CA LEU A 168 -7.30 6.24 -11.17
C LEU A 168 -8.79 6.53 -10.98
N ALA A 169 -9.15 7.69 -10.43
CA ALA A 169 -10.52 8.18 -10.39
C ALA A 169 -11.01 8.70 -11.76
N SER A 170 -10.11 8.84 -12.74
CA SER A 170 -10.46 9.31 -14.09
C SER A 170 -11.39 8.36 -14.87
N ASN A 171 -11.67 7.16 -14.35
CA ASN A 171 -12.68 6.25 -14.88
C ASN A 171 -14.08 6.89 -14.96
N GLU A 172 -14.34 7.93 -14.17
CA GLU A 172 -15.59 8.71 -14.26
C GLU A 172 -15.69 9.51 -15.56
N TYR A 173 -14.55 9.87 -16.16
CA TYR A 173 -14.48 10.71 -17.37
C TYR A 173 -13.98 9.95 -18.60
N THR A 174 -13.30 8.81 -18.41
CA THR A 174 -12.72 8.03 -19.50
C THR A 174 -12.99 6.55 -19.32
N SER A 175 -13.24 5.84 -20.42
CA SER A 175 -13.39 4.37 -20.40
C SER A 175 -12.06 3.63 -20.49
N TYR A 176 -10.93 4.33 -20.48
CA TYR A 176 -9.59 3.74 -20.62
C TYR A 176 -9.02 3.21 -19.32
N THR A 177 -9.44 3.75 -18.19
CA THR A 177 -9.01 3.32 -16.86
C THR A 177 -10.16 2.64 -16.14
N GLN A 178 -9.85 1.58 -15.40
CA GLN A 178 -10.79 0.93 -14.51
C GLN A 178 -10.21 0.98 -13.09
N ASN A 179 -11.01 1.50 -12.16
CA ASN A 179 -10.61 1.54 -10.75
C ASN A 179 -10.82 0.16 -10.12
N VAL A 180 -9.74 -0.56 -9.89
CA VAL A 180 -9.75 -1.87 -9.22
C VAL A 180 -8.94 -1.75 -7.96
N ILE A 181 -9.57 -1.90 -6.80
CA ILE A 181 -8.91 -1.90 -5.50
C ILE A 181 -8.49 -3.32 -5.09
N LEU A 182 -7.49 -3.42 -4.20
CA LEU A 182 -6.94 -4.68 -3.72
C LEU A 182 -8.03 -5.63 -3.19
N THR A 183 -8.95 -5.13 -2.36
CA THR A 183 -10.05 -5.93 -1.81
C THR A 183 -10.95 -6.50 -2.89
N SER A 184 -11.37 -5.69 -3.86
CA SER A 184 -12.26 -6.17 -4.94
C SER A 184 -11.58 -7.20 -5.83
N MET A 185 -10.28 -7.04 -6.07
CA MET A 185 -9.48 -8.00 -6.83
C MET A 185 -9.42 -9.35 -6.13
N VAL A 186 -9.11 -9.37 -4.83
CA VAL A 186 -9.03 -10.60 -4.04
C VAL A 186 -10.40 -11.29 -3.94
N VAL A 187 -11.48 -10.54 -3.71
CA VAL A 187 -12.85 -11.10 -3.69
C VAL A 187 -13.19 -11.72 -5.03
N THR A 188 -12.86 -11.07 -6.14
CA THR A 188 -13.13 -11.62 -7.48
C THR A 188 -12.31 -12.88 -7.75
N MET A 189 -11.06 -12.96 -7.26
CA MET A 189 -10.24 -14.17 -7.36
C MET A 189 -10.74 -15.32 -6.50
N SER A 190 -11.39 -15.02 -5.36
CA SER A 190 -11.91 -16.00 -4.41
C SER A 190 -13.30 -16.51 -4.80
N ALA A 191 -14.03 -15.81 -5.67
CA ALA A 191 -15.38 -16.18 -6.06
C ALA A 191 -15.37 -17.56 -6.74
N PRO A 192 -16.15 -18.54 -6.25
CA PRO A 192 -16.25 -19.83 -6.90
C PRO A 192 -16.82 -19.64 -8.31
N SER A 193 -16.10 -20.10 -9.31
CA SER A 193 -16.59 -20.08 -10.70
C SER A 193 -17.82 -20.99 -10.83
N ILE A 194 -18.99 -20.40 -10.92
CA ILE A 194 -20.21 -21.12 -11.33
C ILE A 194 -20.02 -21.48 -12.80
N GLY A 195 -19.52 -22.70 -13.06
CA GLY A 195 -19.37 -23.26 -14.40
C GLY A 195 -17.98 -23.06 -15.05
N GLY A 196 -16.97 -23.81 -14.59
CA GLY A 196 -15.75 -24.11 -15.34
C GLY A 196 -14.62 -23.09 -15.24
N VAL A 197 -13.44 -23.60 -14.99
CA VAL A 197 -12.13 -22.97 -14.80
C VAL A 197 -11.74 -21.87 -15.82
N SER A 198 -12.46 -21.74 -16.93
CA SER A 198 -12.05 -20.85 -18.04
C SER A 198 -12.53 -19.40 -17.95
N VAL A 199 -13.53 -19.09 -17.12
CA VAL A 199 -14.10 -17.73 -17.04
C VAL A 199 -13.26 -16.81 -16.16
N MET A 200 -12.65 -17.36 -15.11
CA MET A 200 -11.87 -16.57 -14.14
C MET A 200 -10.57 -16.03 -14.74
N SER A 201 -9.85 -16.82 -15.53
CA SER A 201 -8.61 -16.34 -16.19
C SER A 201 -8.91 -15.34 -17.30
N ARG A 202 -10.01 -15.50 -18.05
CA ARG A 202 -10.41 -14.57 -19.11
C ARG A 202 -10.94 -13.25 -18.55
N ASN A 203 -11.73 -13.27 -17.48
CA ASN A 203 -12.23 -12.04 -16.88
C ASN A 203 -11.11 -11.28 -16.16
N LEU A 204 -10.23 -12.00 -15.45
CA LEU A 204 -9.04 -11.40 -14.85
C LEU A 204 -8.15 -10.76 -15.92
N LEU A 205 -7.85 -11.46 -17.01
CA LEU A 205 -7.06 -10.93 -18.12
C LEU A 205 -7.77 -9.78 -18.84
N ARG A 206 -9.09 -9.80 -18.97
CA ARG A 206 -9.86 -8.67 -19.51
C ARG A 206 -9.84 -7.46 -18.57
N THR A 207 -9.99 -7.67 -17.26
CA THR A 207 -9.89 -6.63 -16.24
C THR A 207 -8.46 -6.08 -16.19
N LEU A 208 -7.46 -6.95 -16.17
CA LEU A 208 -6.05 -6.57 -16.19
C LEU A 208 -5.65 -5.80 -17.46
N ARG A 209 -6.18 -6.19 -18.65
CA ARG A 209 -5.96 -5.44 -19.90
C ARG A 209 -6.58 -4.04 -19.89
N ARG A 210 -7.68 -3.84 -19.16
CA ARG A 210 -8.33 -2.54 -19.04
C ARG A 210 -7.68 -1.61 -18.00
N CYS A 211 -6.95 -2.17 -17.03
CA CYS A 211 -6.19 -1.41 -16.03
C CYS A 211 -4.85 -0.88 -16.56
N THR A 212 -4.53 -1.08 -17.85
CA THR A 212 -3.29 -0.58 -18.43
C THR A 212 -3.42 0.91 -18.68
N ILE A 213 -2.70 1.72 -17.93
CA ILE A 213 -2.58 3.16 -18.21
C ILE A 213 -1.79 3.31 -19.51
N PRO A 214 -2.35 3.97 -20.56
CA PRO A 214 -1.59 4.27 -21.76
C PRO A 214 -0.41 5.17 -21.34
N LEU A 215 0.80 4.78 -21.76
CA LEU A 215 1.99 5.60 -21.57
C LEU A 215 1.75 6.97 -22.17
N VAL A 216 1.94 8.01 -21.37
CA VAL A 216 2.06 9.38 -21.87
C VAL A 216 3.16 9.38 -22.92
N PRO A 217 2.90 9.88 -24.15
CA PRO A 217 3.91 9.89 -25.20
C PRO A 217 5.12 10.67 -24.70
N ARG A 218 6.30 10.05 -24.79
CA ARG A 218 7.58 10.68 -24.52
C ARG A 218 7.65 11.98 -25.31
N ARG A 219 7.78 13.11 -24.63
CA ARG A 219 8.06 14.40 -25.27
C ARG A 219 9.31 14.19 -26.13
N MET A 220 9.18 14.34 -27.44
CA MET A 220 10.34 14.43 -28.32
C MET A 220 11.11 15.68 -27.87
N GLU A 221 12.27 15.48 -27.29
CA GLU A 221 13.24 16.56 -27.09
C GLU A 221 13.69 17.01 -28.50
N SER A 222 13.33 18.24 -28.82
CA SER A 222 13.87 19.00 -29.96
C SER A 222 15.03 19.85 -29.49
#